data_8f3a33c974b53bda8159f5c5fa30d4b1
#
_entry.id   8f3a33c974b53bda8159f5c5fa30d4b1
#
_cell.length_a   1.000
_cell.length_b   1.000
_cell.length_c   1.000
_cell.angle_alpha   90.00
_cell.angle_beta   90.00
_cell.angle_gamma   90.00
#
_symmetry.space_group_name_H-M   'P 1'
#
loop_
_entity.id
_entity.type
_entity.pdbx_description
1 polymer ?
#
loop_
_entity_poly.entity_id
_entity_poly.type
_entity_poly.pdbx_seq_one_letter_code
_entity_poly.pdbx_strand_id
1 'polypeptide(L)'
;GTGKTRRLRSLITEKKLATKNFRYVCLHEGFEYRDFIDGFYGESFIDGEFKALCKEALNDPKGEYYFLIDNASAASLDKIFGEAAVLLDRRYDEEDELSLIRTKNSHVIDGFEEGEKARASVLLKDGRSYFAVPKNLYVLCTLSEHKCVSPSIAKAFRWIRCECDYGALEDYLRDREIVNASAVVAVCKALNKFIADETGGLCAIGHGVFMGLARYQSGAQIMQEGLNGFFAEVLEPIFRCAASGEDVATSLGERIAEAKDVFKF
;
A
#
# COMPACT_ATOMS: atom_id res chain seq x y z
N GLY A 1 -2.93 -0.80 11.16
CA GLY A 1 -2.79 -1.92 11.14
C GLY A 1 -3.69 -3.14 10.84
N THR A 2 -4.38 -3.22 9.69
CA THR A 2 -5.15 -4.41 9.27
C THR A 2 -4.31 -5.48 8.55
N GLY A 3 -2.96 -5.44 8.71
CA GLY A 3 -2.07 -6.43 8.11
C GLY A 3 -1.82 -6.30 6.60
N LYS A 4 -2.22 -5.18 5.95
CA LYS A 4 -2.01 -4.94 4.51
C LYS A 4 -0.56 -5.16 4.07
N THR A 5 0.39 -4.49 4.72
CA THR A 5 1.83 -4.64 4.46
C THR A 5 2.31 -6.08 4.65
N ARG A 6 1.85 -6.77 5.72
CA ARG A 6 2.19 -8.17 5.98
C ARG A 6 1.69 -9.06 4.84
N ARG A 7 0.43 -8.86 4.41
CA ARG A 7 -0.19 -9.61 3.30
C ARG A 7 0.53 -9.36 1.97
N LEU A 8 0.96 -8.11 1.73
CA LEU A 8 1.76 -7.79 0.55
C LEU A 8 3.11 -8.51 0.57
N ARG A 9 3.78 -8.52 1.72
CA ARG A 9 5.09 -9.18 1.87
C ARG A 9 4.99 -10.71 1.88
N SER A 10 3.92 -11.29 2.43
CA SER A 10 3.76 -12.76 2.45
C SER A 10 3.69 -13.35 1.05
N LEU A 11 3.21 -12.57 0.07
CA LEU A 11 3.17 -12.99 -1.33
C LEU A 11 4.55 -13.42 -1.86
N ILE A 12 5.63 -12.71 -1.46
CA ILE A 12 6.99 -13.03 -1.88
C ILE A 12 7.37 -14.45 -1.42
N THR A 13 7.03 -14.79 -0.18
CA THR A 13 7.33 -16.11 0.40
C THR A 13 6.39 -17.19 -0.15
N GLU A 14 5.09 -16.91 -0.22
CA GLU A 14 4.06 -17.84 -0.72
C GLU A 14 4.30 -18.24 -2.17
N LYS A 15 4.64 -17.26 -3.00
CA LYS A 15 4.97 -17.46 -4.42
C LYS A 15 6.42 -17.92 -4.64
N LYS A 16 7.26 -17.95 -3.62
CA LYS A 16 8.69 -18.27 -3.70
C LYS A 16 9.42 -17.44 -4.77
N LEU A 17 9.10 -16.12 -4.82
CA LEU A 17 9.62 -15.23 -5.83
C LEU A 17 11.14 -15.09 -5.71
N ALA A 18 11.85 -15.27 -6.83
CA ALA A 18 13.26 -14.91 -6.91
C ALA A 18 13.43 -13.39 -6.85
N THR A 19 14.53 -12.89 -6.29
CA THR A 19 14.79 -11.46 -6.10
C THR A 19 14.68 -10.65 -7.40
N LYS A 20 15.04 -11.23 -8.54
CA LYS A 20 14.90 -10.60 -9.85
C LYS A 20 13.44 -10.43 -10.30
N ASN A 21 12.52 -11.24 -9.78
CA ASN A 21 11.13 -11.31 -10.23
C ASN A 21 10.19 -10.38 -9.47
N PHE A 22 10.70 -9.60 -8.52
CA PHE A 22 9.88 -8.61 -7.84
C PHE A 22 10.65 -7.34 -7.49
N ARG A 23 9.89 -6.25 -7.34
CA ARG A 23 10.33 -5.01 -6.68
C ARG A 23 9.35 -4.69 -5.56
N TYR A 24 9.87 -4.30 -4.41
CA TYR A 24 9.10 -3.80 -3.29
C TYR A 24 9.49 -2.37 -3.01
N VAL A 25 8.56 -1.46 -3.18
CA VAL A 25 8.75 -0.03 -2.91
C VAL A 25 7.77 0.42 -1.83
N CYS A 26 8.26 1.19 -0.87
CA CYS A 26 7.42 1.85 0.14
C CYS A 26 7.38 3.34 -0.20
N LEU A 27 6.19 3.84 -0.56
CA LEU A 27 6.06 5.23 -0.97
C LEU A 27 6.14 6.18 0.22
N HIS A 28 6.67 7.37 -0.04
CA HIS A 28 6.74 8.52 0.85
C HIS A 28 6.52 9.81 0.04
N GLU A 29 6.31 10.93 0.70
CA GLU A 29 5.96 12.21 0.04
C GLU A 29 6.99 12.71 -0.99
N GLY A 30 8.27 12.36 -0.80
CA GLY A 30 9.34 12.70 -1.72
C GLY A 30 9.54 11.73 -2.88
N PHE A 31 8.65 10.73 -3.06
CA PHE A 31 8.76 9.78 -4.17
C PHE A 31 8.22 10.42 -5.46
N GLU A 32 9.01 10.43 -6.53
CA GLU A 32 8.73 11.16 -7.75
C GLU A 32 8.63 10.24 -8.99
N TYR A 33 8.19 10.81 -10.11
CA TYR A 33 8.11 10.15 -11.42
C TYR A 33 9.46 9.54 -11.83
N ARG A 34 10.58 10.23 -11.58
CA ARG A 34 11.92 9.73 -11.94
C ARG A 34 12.32 8.48 -11.16
N ASP A 35 11.87 8.35 -9.91
CA ASP A 35 12.15 7.17 -9.09
C ASP A 35 11.38 5.95 -9.58
N PHE A 36 10.27 6.19 -10.30
CA PHE A 36 9.33 5.17 -10.71
C PHE A 36 9.45 4.82 -12.19
N ILE A 37 9.43 5.82 -13.06
CA ILE A 37 9.50 5.66 -14.53
C ILE A 37 10.95 5.88 -15.00
N ASP A 38 11.38 7.11 -15.13
CA ASP A 38 12.73 7.46 -15.54
C ASP A 38 13.02 8.95 -15.32
N GLY A 39 14.29 9.29 -15.33
CA GLY A 39 14.72 10.68 -15.27
C GLY A 39 16.21 10.86 -15.04
N PHE A 40 16.60 12.12 -14.86
CA PHE A 40 17.97 12.48 -14.58
C PHE A 40 18.27 12.50 -13.09
N TYR A 41 19.42 11.89 -12.72
CA TYR A 41 20.08 12.03 -11.43
C TYR A 41 21.47 12.64 -11.70
N GLY A 42 21.60 13.93 -11.49
CA GLY A 42 22.75 14.67 -11.99
C GLY A 42 22.77 14.65 -13.52
N GLU A 43 23.88 14.19 -14.11
CA GLU A 43 24.05 14.08 -15.57
C GLU A 43 23.62 12.71 -16.12
N SER A 44 23.32 11.73 -15.25
CA SER A 44 22.97 10.37 -15.65
C SER A 44 21.47 10.20 -15.83
N PHE A 45 21.04 9.71 -16.99
CA PHE A 45 19.68 9.27 -17.21
C PHE A 45 19.51 7.82 -16.75
N ILE A 46 18.58 7.58 -15.84
CA ILE A 46 18.34 6.25 -15.25
C ILE A 46 16.88 5.85 -15.32
N ASP A 47 16.66 4.55 -15.39
CA ASP A 47 15.33 3.97 -15.28
C ASP A 47 14.90 3.97 -13.81
N GLY A 48 13.64 4.32 -13.54
CA GLY A 48 13.01 4.10 -12.25
C GLY A 48 12.61 2.63 -12.06
N GLU A 49 12.27 2.27 -10.83
CA GLU A 49 12.05 0.88 -10.41
C GLU A 49 10.96 0.16 -11.22
N PHE A 50 9.87 0.87 -11.56
CA PHE A 50 8.77 0.26 -12.32
C PHE A 50 9.17 0.01 -13.78
N LYS A 51 9.81 0.99 -14.43
CA LYS A 51 10.31 0.84 -15.80
C LYS A 51 11.35 -0.26 -15.91
N ALA A 52 12.29 -0.33 -14.96
CA ALA A 52 13.30 -1.37 -14.94
C ALA A 52 12.66 -2.77 -14.89
N LEU A 53 11.64 -2.97 -14.02
CA LEU A 53 10.95 -4.25 -13.92
C LEU A 53 10.09 -4.55 -15.17
N CYS A 54 9.51 -3.55 -15.83
CA CYS A 54 8.81 -3.74 -17.10
C CYS A 54 9.75 -4.30 -18.18
N LYS A 55 10.98 -3.78 -18.25
CA LYS A 55 12.00 -4.27 -19.20
C LYS A 55 12.43 -5.70 -18.88
N GLU A 56 12.65 -6.01 -17.61
CA GLU A 56 12.99 -7.38 -17.18
C GLU A 56 11.87 -8.37 -17.53
N ALA A 57 10.62 -7.98 -17.29
CA ALA A 57 9.46 -8.81 -17.58
C ALA A 57 9.21 -9.03 -19.08
N LEU A 58 9.46 -8.03 -19.92
CA LEU A 58 9.39 -8.17 -21.39
C LEU A 58 10.47 -9.13 -21.92
N ASN A 59 11.67 -9.10 -21.33
CA ASN A 59 12.77 -9.95 -21.72
C ASN A 59 12.61 -11.42 -21.26
N ASP A 60 11.69 -11.68 -20.34
CA ASP A 60 11.37 -13.04 -19.85
C ASP A 60 9.86 -13.29 -19.87
N PRO A 61 9.25 -13.50 -21.06
CA PRO A 61 7.80 -13.64 -21.22
C PRO A 61 7.18 -14.84 -20.47
N LYS A 62 8.01 -15.81 -20.06
CA LYS A 62 7.57 -17.01 -19.31
C LYS A 62 7.63 -16.81 -17.79
N GLY A 63 8.36 -15.81 -17.31
CA GLY A 63 8.46 -15.45 -15.91
C GLY A 63 7.21 -14.69 -15.42
N GLU A 64 6.88 -14.82 -14.14
CA GLU A 64 5.92 -13.93 -13.47
C GLU A 64 6.68 -12.86 -12.69
N TYR A 65 6.29 -11.60 -12.85
CA TYR A 65 6.91 -10.44 -12.22
C TYR A 65 5.91 -9.69 -11.34
N TYR A 66 6.38 -9.15 -10.22
CA TYR A 66 5.52 -8.51 -9.22
C TYR A 66 6.10 -7.16 -8.80
N PHE A 67 5.31 -6.10 -9.00
CA PHE A 67 5.62 -4.78 -8.48
C PHE A 67 4.75 -4.48 -7.26
N LEU A 68 5.37 -4.43 -6.09
CA LEU A 68 4.70 -4.35 -4.80
C LEU A 68 4.87 -2.94 -4.24
N ILE A 69 3.78 -2.18 -4.20
CA ILE A 69 3.74 -0.80 -3.71
C ILE A 69 3.11 -0.79 -2.31
N ASP A 70 3.92 -0.49 -1.30
CA ASP A 70 3.42 -0.31 0.05
C ASP A 70 3.22 1.17 0.37
N ASN A 71 2.24 1.47 1.23
CA ASN A 71 1.90 2.82 1.63
C ASN A 71 1.59 3.76 0.45
N ALA A 72 0.85 3.27 -0.54
CA ALA A 72 0.50 4.04 -1.73
C ALA A 72 -0.23 5.36 -1.45
N SER A 73 -0.79 5.51 -0.24
CA SER A 73 -1.41 6.75 0.25
C SER A 73 -0.42 7.89 0.54
N ALA A 74 0.88 7.59 0.68
CA ALA A 74 1.87 8.59 1.05
C ALA A 74 2.27 9.52 -0.11
N ALA A 75 2.02 9.10 -1.36
CA ALA A 75 2.35 9.88 -2.54
C ALA A 75 1.18 9.92 -3.54
N SER A 76 1.24 10.81 -4.53
CA SER A 76 0.24 10.87 -5.59
C SER A 76 0.55 9.83 -6.67
N LEU A 77 -0.23 8.75 -6.74
CA LEU A 77 -0.07 7.70 -7.76
C LEU A 77 -0.18 8.27 -9.18
N ASP A 78 -1.06 9.24 -9.42
CA ASP A 78 -1.19 9.90 -10.73
C ASP A 78 0.10 10.60 -11.16
N LYS A 79 0.80 11.25 -10.22
CA LYS A 79 2.07 11.91 -10.51
C LYS A 79 3.20 10.93 -10.75
N ILE A 80 3.19 9.81 -10.02
CA ILE A 80 4.26 8.79 -10.08
C ILE A 80 4.14 7.95 -11.35
N PHE A 81 2.93 7.47 -11.67
CA PHE A 81 2.67 6.71 -12.88
C PHE A 81 2.66 7.61 -14.14
N GLY A 82 2.21 8.88 -13.97
CA GLY A 82 2.05 9.78 -15.09
C GLY A 82 1.24 9.13 -16.21
N GLU A 83 1.76 9.22 -17.44
CA GLU A 83 1.15 8.66 -18.64
C GLU A 83 1.05 7.13 -18.59
N ALA A 84 1.97 6.46 -17.88
CA ALA A 84 1.97 4.99 -17.77
C ALA A 84 0.74 4.43 -17.06
N ALA A 85 -0.01 5.27 -16.33
CA ALA A 85 -1.24 4.86 -15.64
C ALA A 85 -2.27 4.20 -16.60
N VAL A 86 -2.36 4.67 -17.84
CA VAL A 86 -3.30 4.11 -18.82
C VAL A 86 -2.95 2.68 -19.25
N LEU A 87 -1.69 2.29 -19.09
CA LEU A 87 -1.21 0.95 -19.44
C LEU A 87 -1.44 -0.09 -18.34
N LEU A 88 -1.89 0.33 -17.16
CA LEU A 88 -2.30 -0.62 -16.12
C LEU A 88 -3.52 -1.44 -16.56
N ASP A 89 -4.41 -0.86 -17.38
CA ASP A 89 -5.55 -1.52 -17.99
C ASP A 89 -5.20 -2.16 -19.33
N ARG A 90 -4.20 -1.61 -20.04
CA ARG A 90 -3.81 -2.01 -21.39
C ARG A 90 -2.41 -2.61 -21.36
N ARG A 91 -2.36 -3.91 -21.14
CA ARG A 91 -1.10 -4.64 -21.14
C ARG A 91 -0.56 -4.79 -22.56
N TYR A 92 0.76 -4.78 -22.68
CA TYR A 92 1.42 -4.86 -23.97
C TYR A 92 0.89 -6.01 -24.83
N ASP A 93 0.54 -5.66 -26.05
CA ASP A 93 0.13 -6.56 -27.12
C ASP A 93 0.71 -6.06 -28.44
N GLU A 94 1.39 -6.92 -29.18
CA GLU A 94 2.02 -6.54 -30.46
C GLU A 94 1.00 -6.08 -31.51
N GLU A 95 -0.24 -6.58 -31.44
CA GLU A 95 -1.33 -6.25 -32.34
C GLU A 95 -2.10 -4.99 -31.91
N ASP A 96 -1.94 -4.53 -30.66
CA ASP A 96 -2.60 -3.33 -30.12
C ASP A 96 -1.63 -2.16 -29.99
N GLU A 97 -1.65 -1.25 -30.98
CA GLU A 97 -0.81 -0.03 -30.92
C GLU A 97 -1.12 0.86 -29.70
N LEU A 98 -2.33 0.78 -29.14
CA LEU A 98 -2.71 1.52 -27.94
C LEU A 98 -2.11 0.92 -26.65
N SER A 99 -1.48 -0.24 -26.73
CA SER A 99 -0.70 -0.85 -25.64
C SER A 99 0.70 -0.22 -25.48
N LEU A 100 1.06 0.70 -26.38
CA LEU A 100 2.32 1.45 -26.39
C LEU A 100 2.03 2.94 -26.21
N ILE A 101 2.83 3.60 -25.38
CA ILE A 101 2.73 5.05 -25.22
C ILE A 101 4.11 5.71 -25.29
N ARG A 102 4.09 6.98 -25.61
CA ARG A 102 5.24 7.88 -25.46
C ARG A 102 5.15 8.53 -24.08
N THR A 103 6.20 8.40 -23.27
CA THR A 103 6.32 9.09 -21.98
C THR A 103 6.92 10.48 -22.17
N LYS A 104 6.84 11.33 -21.16
CA LYS A 104 7.39 12.69 -21.20
C LYS A 104 8.88 12.72 -21.55
N ASN A 105 9.63 11.69 -21.19
CA ASN A 105 11.07 11.59 -21.46
C ASN A 105 11.41 10.79 -22.74
N SER A 106 10.43 10.27 -23.46
CA SER A 106 10.68 9.50 -24.70
C SER A 106 11.44 10.31 -25.76
N HIS A 107 11.22 11.64 -25.86
CA HIS A 107 11.95 12.50 -26.79
C HIS A 107 13.42 12.66 -26.43
N VAL A 108 13.76 12.62 -25.13
CA VAL A 108 15.15 12.66 -24.64
C VAL A 108 15.84 11.37 -25.04
N ILE A 109 15.19 10.23 -24.78
CA ILE A 109 15.71 8.89 -25.12
C ILE A 109 15.92 8.75 -26.63
N ASP A 110 15.03 9.31 -27.46
CA ASP A 110 15.19 9.28 -28.90
C ASP A 110 16.45 10.03 -29.38
N GLY A 111 16.93 10.99 -28.61
CA GLY A 111 18.16 11.75 -28.87
C GLY A 111 19.45 11.02 -28.48
N PHE A 112 19.38 9.89 -27.76
CA PHE A 112 20.56 9.15 -27.37
C PHE A 112 21.19 8.38 -28.54
N GLU A 113 22.46 8.03 -28.42
CA GLU A 113 23.13 7.09 -29.31
C GLU A 113 22.38 5.74 -29.30
N GLU A 114 22.41 4.98 -30.43
CA GLU A 114 21.58 3.77 -30.61
C GLU A 114 21.70 2.78 -29.45
N GLY A 115 22.92 2.52 -28.96
CA GLY A 115 23.15 1.59 -27.86
C GLY A 115 22.61 2.06 -26.51
N GLU A 116 22.63 3.35 -26.28
CA GLU A 116 22.09 3.99 -25.08
C GLU A 116 20.55 4.07 -25.17
N LYS A 117 20.03 4.46 -26.34
CA LYS A 117 18.61 4.47 -26.64
C LYS A 117 17.96 3.10 -26.41
N ALA A 118 18.60 2.04 -26.90
CA ALA A 118 18.12 0.67 -26.69
C ALA A 118 18.08 0.30 -25.21
N ARG A 119 19.12 0.70 -24.45
CA ARG A 119 19.15 0.48 -23.00
C ARG A 119 18.12 1.29 -22.23
N ALA A 120 17.87 2.54 -22.63
CA ALA A 120 16.94 3.44 -21.96
C ALA A 120 15.47 3.20 -22.34
N SER A 121 15.17 2.49 -23.42
CA SER A 121 13.80 2.19 -23.86
C SER A 121 13.24 0.94 -23.19
N VAL A 122 11.93 0.90 -22.95
CA VAL A 122 11.21 -0.34 -22.66
C VAL A 122 11.03 -1.13 -23.96
N LEU A 123 10.64 -0.45 -25.02
CA LEU A 123 10.49 -1.02 -26.35
C LEU A 123 10.89 0.02 -27.40
N LEU A 124 11.57 -0.45 -28.47
CA LEU A 124 11.87 0.36 -29.64
C LEU A 124 10.98 -0.08 -30.81
N LYS A 125 10.26 0.89 -31.41
CA LYS A 125 9.50 0.69 -32.64
C LYS A 125 9.82 1.84 -33.61
N ASP A 126 10.24 1.52 -34.82
CA ASP A 126 10.62 2.49 -35.87
C ASP A 126 11.66 3.53 -35.37
N GLY A 127 12.66 3.08 -34.59
CA GLY A 127 13.72 3.92 -34.05
C GLY A 127 13.30 4.87 -32.92
N ARG A 128 12.07 4.75 -32.42
CA ARG A 128 11.51 5.56 -31.33
C ARG A 128 11.28 4.76 -30.06
N SER A 129 11.48 5.42 -28.91
CA SER A 129 11.27 4.85 -27.59
C SER A 129 9.80 4.87 -27.21
N TYR A 130 9.29 3.72 -26.79
CA TYR A 130 7.96 3.55 -26.22
C TYR A 130 8.01 2.90 -24.85
N PHE A 131 6.99 3.19 -24.06
CA PHE A 131 6.72 2.54 -22.77
C PHE A 131 5.59 1.52 -22.94
N ALA A 132 5.74 0.38 -22.31
CA ALA A 132 4.77 -0.71 -22.30
C ALA A 132 4.76 -1.40 -20.93
N VAL A 133 3.61 -1.91 -20.53
CA VAL A 133 3.48 -2.74 -19.30
C VAL A 133 3.18 -4.19 -19.72
N PRO A 134 4.09 -5.13 -19.46
CA PRO A 134 3.92 -6.52 -19.90
C PRO A 134 2.74 -7.23 -19.24
N LYS A 135 2.16 -8.24 -19.94
CA LYS A 135 1.06 -9.08 -19.44
C LYS A 135 1.46 -9.91 -18.21
N ASN A 136 2.72 -10.28 -18.11
CA ASN A 136 3.28 -11.09 -17.01
C ASN A 136 3.78 -10.28 -15.81
N LEU A 137 3.53 -8.97 -15.78
CA LEU A 137 3.84 -8.08 -14.65
C LEU A 137 2.57 -7.75 -13.85
N TYR A 138 2.54 -8.13 -12.58
CA TYR A 138 1.45 -7.88 -11.66
C TYR A 138 1.80 -6.70 -10.74
N VAL A 139 0.90 -5.73 -10.63
CA VAL A 139 1.06 -4.57 -9.75
C VAL A 139 0.10 -4.69 -8.57
N LEU A 140 0.64 -4.68 -7.35
CA LEU A 140 -0.13 -4.76 -6.12
C LEU A 140 0.20 -3.56 -5.24
N CYS A 141 -0.84 -2.94 -4.68
CA CYS A 141 -0.70 -1.77 -3.83
C CYS A 141 -1.37 -1.97 -2.48
N THR A 142 -0.79 -1.39 -1.41
CA THR A 142 -1.53 -1.16 -0.17
C THR A 142 -1.92 0.31 -0.06
N LEU A 143 -3.19 0.55 0.24
CA LEU A 143 -3.75 1.89 0.38
C LEU A 143 -4.44 2.03 1.74
N SER A 144 -4.33 3.20 2.36
CA SER A 144 -5.13 3.55 3.54
C SER A 144 -6.49 4.11 3.09
N GLU A 145 -7.57 3.75 3.81
CA GLU A 145 -8.95 4.08 3.42
C GLU A 145 -9.24 5.58 3.35
N HIS A 146 -8.41 6.41 3.98
CA HIS A 146 -8.61 7.86 4.07
C HIS A 146 -8.11 8.67 2.88
N LYS A 147 -7.48 8.04 1.89
CA LYS A 147 -7.01 8.76 0.70
C LYS A 147 -7.68 8.21 -0.55
N CYS A 148 -8.36 9.10 -1.26
CA CYS A 148 -8.90 8.81 -2.57
C CYS A 148 -7.76 8.74 -3.59
N VAL A 149 -7.84 7.77 -4.48
CA VAL A 149 -7.07 7.75 -5.74
C VAL A 149 -7.95 8.30 -6.85
N SER A 150 -7.34 8.82 -7.91
CA SER A 150 -8.11 9.29 -9.06
C SER A 150 -8.94 8.16 -9.70
N PRO A 151 -10.05 8.48 -10.36
CA PRO A 151 -10.83 7.47 -11.08
C PRO A 151 -10.04 6.71 -12.14
N SER A 152 -9.04 7.34 -12.75
CA SER A 152 -8.15 6.71 -13.74
C SER A 152 -7.30 5.60 -13.14
N ILE A 153 -6.74 5.82 -11.95
CA ILE A 153 -6.01 4.79 -11.21
C ILE A 153 -6.97 3.76 -10.61
N ALA A 154 -8.09 4.23 -10.03
CA ALA A 154 -9.03 3.35 -9.33
C ALA A 154 -9.58 2.24 -10.22
N LYS A 155 -9.93 2.54 -11.48
CA LYS A 155 -10.48 1.56 -12.44
C LYS A 155 -9.47 0.49 -12.87
N ALA A 156 -8.17 0.78 -12.78
CA ALA A 156 -7.10 -0.12 -13.21
C ALA A 156 -6.83 -1.23 -12.16
N PHE A 157 -7.37 -1.11 -10.95
CA PHE A 157 -7.14 -2.04 -9.86
C PHE A 157 -8.40 -2.79 -9.43
N ARG A 158 -8.22 -4.06 -9.08
CA ARG A 158 -9.22 -4.80 -8.31
C ARG A 158 -9.01 -4.50 -6.83
N TRP A 159 -10.04 -3.96 -6.18
CA TRP A 159 -10.01 -3.57 -4.78
C TRP A 159 -10.36 -4.73 -3.85
N ILE A 160 -9.53 -4.90 -2.81
CA ILE A 160 -9.75 -5.89 -1.76
C ILE A 160 -9.69 -5.15 -0.42
N ARG A 161 -10.79 -5.14 0.30
CA ARG A 161 -10.84 -4.57 1.65
C ARG A 161 -10.15 -5.51 2.64
N CYS A 162 -9.24 -4.96 3.44
CA CYS A 162 -8.57 -5.68 4.52
C CYS A 162 -9.17 -5.21 5.85
N GLU A 163 -10.10 -5.98 6.37
CA GLU A 163 -10.74 -5.73 7.66
C GLU A 163 -9.87 -6.15 8.85
N CYS A 164 -10.29 -5.77 10.06
CA CYS A 164 -9.66 -6.23 11.29
C CYS A 164 -9.90 -7.72 11.46
N ASP A 165 -8.82 -8.50 11.52
CA ASP A 165 -8.87 -9.94 11.77
C ASP A 165 -8.86 -10.20 13.29
N TYR A 166 -10.03 -10.38 13.86
CA TYR A 166 -10.18 -10.63 15.29
C TYR A 166 -9.79 -12.05 15.70
N GLY A 167 -9.85 -13.02 14.77
CA GLY A 167 -9.33 -14.36 15.01
C GLY A 167 -7.81 -14.33 15.20
N ALA A 168 -7.09 -13.69 14.27
CA ALA A 168 -5.65 -13.50 14.39
C ALA A 168 -5.25 -12.71 15.64
N LEU A 169 -6.09 -11.76 16.09
CA LEU A 169 -5.85 -11.05 17.35
C LEU A 169 -6.00 -11.97 18.56
N GLU A 170 -7.06 -12.77 18.59
CA GLU A 170 -7.34 -13.69 19.70
C GLU A 170 -6.24 -14.76 19.82
N ASP A 171 -5.85 -15.38 18.72
CA ASP A 171 -4.75 -16.35 18.65
C ASP A 171 -3.44 -15.73 19.15
N TYR A 172 -3.11 -14.51 18.68
CA TYR A 172 -1.92 -13.79 19.13
C TYR A 172 -1.91 -13.51 20.64
N LEU A 173 -3.05 -13.17 21.24
CA LEU A 173 -3.16 -12.95 22.69
C LEU A 173 -3.07 -14.26 23.46
N ARG A 174 -3.67 -15.34 22.97
CA ARG A 174 -3.60 -16.68 23.56
C ARG A 174 -2.18 -17.27 23.52
N ASP A 175 -1.45 -17.07 22.44
CA ASP A 175 -0.04 -17.46 22.29
C ASP A 175 0.87 -16.76 23.33
N ARG A 176 0.39 -15.68 23.94
CA ARG A 176 1.06 -14.94 25.04
C ARG A 176 0.48 -15.27 26.41
N GLU A 177 -0.27 -16.39 26.49
CA GLU A 177 -0.85 -16.88 27.73
C GLU A 177 -1.87 -15.91 28.38
N ILE A 178 -2.50 -15.01 27.57
CA ILE A 178 -3.53 -14.10 28.07
C ILE A 178 -4.86 -14.84 28.12
N VAL A 179 -5.26 -15.21 29.33
CA VAL A 179 -6.43 -16.10 29.57
C VAL A 179 -7.77 -15.43 29.26
N ASN A 180 -7.86 -14.09 29.33
CA ASN A 180 -9.07 -13.33 29.00
C ASN A 180 -9.06 -12.75 27.56
N ALA A 181 -8.30 -13.38 26.64
CA ALA A 181 -8.16 -12.92 25.26
C ALA A 181 -9.52 -12.68 24.56
N SER A 182 -10.49 -13.57 24.72
CA SER A 182 -11.83 -13.42 24.08
C SER A 182 -12.58 -12.18 24.60
N ALA A 183 -12.47 -11.87 25.91
CA ALA A 183 -13.08 -10.66 26.47
C ALA A 183 -12.41 -9.39 25.94
N VAL A 184 -11.06 -9.39 25.85
CA VAL A 184 -10.30 -8.29 25.23
C VAL A 184 -10.69 -8.06 23.78
N VAL A 185 -10.82 -9.14 23.01
CA VAL A 185 -11.28 -9.06 21.60
C VAL A 185 -12.70 -8.50 21.51
N ALA A 186 -13.60 -8.84 22.44
CA ALA A 186 -14.94 -8.27 22.48
C ALA A 186 -14.92 -6.74 22.67
N VAL A 187 -14.06 -6.23 23.56
CA VAL A 187 -13.86 -4.79 23.77
C VAL A 187 -13.31 -4.12 22.50
N CYS A 188 -12.34 -4.73 21.82
CA CYS A 188 -11.83 -4.23 20.55
C CYS A 188 -12.89 -4.17 19.44
N LYS A 189 -13.79 -5.17 19.39
CA LYS A 189 -14.93 -5.18 18.46
C LYS A 189 -15.91 -4.06 18.77
N ALA A 190 -16.23 -3.84 20.05
CA ALA A 190 -17.13 -2.78 20.49
C ALA A 190 -16.59 -1.38 20.10
N LEU A 191 -15.29 -1.15 20.32
CA LEU A 191 -14.65 0.08 19.91
C LEU A 191 -14.70 0.29 18.39
N ASN A 192 -14.37 -0.73 17.59
CA ASN A 192 -14.42 -0.61 16.14
C ASN A 192 -15.85 -0.41 15.62
N LYS A 193 -16.84 -0.98 16.29
CA LYS A 193 -18.26 -0.71 15.97
C LYS A 193 -18.60 0.76 16.24
N PHE A 194 -18.23 1.30 17.40
CA PHE A 194 -18.40 2.70 17.72
C PHE A 194 -17.73 3.60 16.66
N ILE A 195 -16.47 3.31 16.30
CA ILE A 195 -15.75 4.07 15.27
C ILE A 195 -16.48 4.00 13.92
N ALA A 196 -16.96 2.83 13.52
CA ALA A 196 -17.68 2.64 12.26
C ALA A 196 -18.99 3.44 12.23
N ASP A 197 -19.74 3.44 13.34
CA ASP A 197 -21.00 4.19 13.47
C ASP A 197 -20.73 5.70 13.35
N GLU A 198 -19.64 6.20 13.96
CA GLU A 198 -19.25 7.62 13.92
C GLU A 198 -18.68 8.07 12.56
N THR A 199 -18.00 7.17 11.85
CA THR A 199 -17.27 7.50 10.61
C THR A 199 -17.99 7.03 9.34
N GLY A 200 -19.21 6.52 9.46
CA GLY A 200 -19.92 5.92 8.32
C GLY A 200 -19.20 4.70 7.75
N GLY A 201 -18.45 3.97 8.58
CA GLY A 201 -17.69 2.77 8.19
C GLY A 201 -16.35 3.05 7.50
N LEU A 202 -15.90 4.30 7.49
CA LEU A 202 -14.67 4.71 6.79
C LEU A 202 -13.39 4.38 7.57
N CYS A 203 -13.47 4.21 8.90
CA CYS A 203 -12.31 3.98 9.77
C CYS A 203 -12.47 2.72 10.60
N ALA A 204 -11.37 2.06 10.90
CA ALA A 204 -11.31 0.99 11.88
C ALA A 204 -9.87 0.86 12.41
N ILE A 205 -9.73 0.50 13.70
CA ILE A 205 -8.45 0.14 14.27
C ILE A 205 -8.14 -1.31 13.86
N GLY A 206 -7.02 -1.50 13.19
CA GLY A 206 -6.62 -2.85 12.75
C GLY A 206 -6.06 -3.71 13.88
N HIS A 207 -6.20 -5.03 13.74
CA HIS A 207 -5.72 -6.01 14.72
C HIS A 207 -4.23 -5.85 15.09
N GLY A 208 -3.39 -5.41 14.16
CA GLY A 208 -1.97 -5.16 14.43
C GLY A 208 -1.72 -4.02 15.45
N VAL A 209 -2.64 -3.05 15.58
CA VAL A 209 -2.59 -2.05 16.65
C VAL A 209 -3.01 -2.69 17.96
N PHE A 210 -4.14 -3.41 17.97
CA PHE A 210 -4.65 -4.09 19.16
C PHE A 210 -3.72 -5.18 19.71
N MET A 211 -2.87 -5.79 18.89
CA MET A 211 -1.82 -6.71 19.36
C MET A 211 -0.88 -6.03 20.36
N GLY A 212 -0.75 -4.71 20.33
CA GLY A 212 -0.02 -3.92 21.33
C GLY A 212 -0.57 -4.06 22.76
N LEU A 213 -1.83 -4.46 22.93
CA LEU A 213 -2.46 -4.72 24.25
C LEU A 213 -1.71 -5.76 25.06
N ALA A 214 -1.00 -6.70 24.43
CA ALA A 214 -0.20 -7.69 25.13
C ALA A 214 0.89 -7.09 26.03
N ARG A 215 1.30 -5.84 25.79
CA ARG A 215 2.28 -5.11 26.63
C ARG A 215 1.67 -4.58 27.93
N TYR A 216 0.35 -4.56 28.03
CA TYR A 216 -0.40 -4.02 29.17
C TYR A 216 -1.03 -5.12 30.02
N GLN A 217 -0.53 -6.36 29.88
CA GLN A 217 -0.95 -7.47 30.71
C GLN A 217 -0.43 -7.34 32.14
N SER A 218 -1.21 -7.77 33.10
CA SER A 218 -0.84 -7.96 34.52
C SER A 218 -1.02 -9.42 34.87
N GLY A 219 0.08 -10.13 35.09
CA GLY A 219 0.06 -11.60 35.14
C GLY A 219 -0.42 -12.19 33.81
N ALA A 220 -1.36 -13.12 33.86
CA ALA A 220 -1.91 -13.78 32.69
C ALA A 220 -3.19 -13.09 32.12
N GLN A 221 -3.44 -11.82 32.47
CA GLN A 221 -4.68 -11.13 32.07
C GLN A 221 -4.39 -9.67 31.67
N ILE A 222 -5.23 -9.13 30.81
CA ILE A 222 -5.33 -7.68 30.60
C ILE A 222 -6.49 -7.18 31.46
N MET A 223 -6.15 -6.33 32.42
CA MET A 223 -7.13 -5.73 33.35
C MET A 223 -7.63 -4.39 32.79
N GLN A 224 -8.65 -3.78 33.44
CA GLN A 224 -9.18 -2.47 33.02
C GLN A 224 -8.11 -1.38 33.00
N GLU A 225 -7.18 -1.39 33.97
CA GLU A 225 -6.03 -0.46 34.01
C GLU A 225 -5.15 -0.61 32.77
N GLY A 226 -4.93 -1.84 32.30
CA GLY A 226 -4.19 -2.11 31.05
C GLY A 226 -4.91 -1.59 29.82
N LEU A 227 -6.24 -1.73 29.73
CA LEU A 227 -7.05 -1.13 28.66
C LEU A 227 -6.96 0.40 28.70
N ASN A 228 -7.07 1.00 29.87
CA ASN A 228 -6.97 2.44 30.06
C ASN A 228 -5.58 2.99 29.67
N GLY A 229 -4.51 2.28 30.06
CA GLY A 229 -3.14 2.63 29.66
C GLY A 229 -2.95 2.55 28.15
N PHE A 230 -3.37 1.46 27.52
CA PHE A 230 -3.31 1.29 26.08
C PHE A 230 -4.13 2.37 25.34
N PHE A 231 -5.32 2.71 25.85
CA PHE A 231 -6.13 3.77 25.25
C PHE A 231 -5.39 5.11 25.29
N ALA A 232 -4.88 5.50 26.45
CA ALA A 232 -4.21 6.80 26.62
C ALA A 232 -2.89 6.91 25.83
N GLU A 233 -2.11 5.83 25.78
CA GLU A 233 -0.78 5.86 25.18
C GLU A 233 -0.78 5.53 23.68
N VAL A 234 -1.77 4.79 23.17
CA VAL A 234 -1.79 4.30 21.80
C VAL A 234 -3.00 4.84 21.03
N LEU A 235 -4.22 4.66 21.54
CA LEU A 235 -5.43 4.98 20.77
C LEU A 235 -5.73 6.47 20.73
N GLU A 236 -5.64 7.17 21.87
CA GLU A 236 -5.91 8.60 21.94
C GLU A 236 -4.98 9.43 21.04
N PRO A 237 -3.65 9.20 20.97
CA PRO A 237 -2.79 9.83 19.98
C PRO A 237 -3.22 9.56 18.53
N ILE A 238 -3.63 8.32 18.21
CA ILE A 238 -4.12 7.98 16.87
C ILE A 238 -5.38 8.81 16.53
N PHE A 239 -6.33 8.90 17.46
CA PHE A 239 -7.56 9.68 17.24
C PHE A 239 -7.28 11.17 17.10
N ARG A 240 -6.37 11.73 17.91
CA ARG A 240 -5.96 13.14 17.82
C ARG A 240 -5.23 13.45 16.51
N CYS A 241 -4.36 12.57 16.04
CA CYS A 241 -3.70 12.74 14.75
C CYS A 241 -4.68 12.61 13.57
N ALA A 242 -5.67 11.72 13.67
CA ALA A 242 -6.73 11.61 12.68
C ALA A 242 -7.60 12.89 12.63
N ALA A 243 -7.87 13.52 13.77
CA ALA A 243 -8.65 14.75 13.88
C ALA A 243 -8.01 16.00 13.26
N SER A 244 -6.71 15.99 12.98
CA SER A 244 -6.00 17.11 12.36
C SER A 244 -6.16 17.21 10.83
N GLY A 245 -6.89 16.29 10.19
CA GLY A 245 -7.14 16.26 8.74
C GLY A 245 -8.58 15.94 8.40
N GLU A 246 -9.28 16.92 7.82
CA GLU A 246 -10.61 16.88 7.18
C GLU A 246 -11.79 16.18 7.89
N ASP A 247 -12.91 16.83 7.85
CA ASP A 247 -14.28 16.65 8.39
C ASP A 247 -14.68 15.38 9.20
N VAL A 248 -14.32 14.17 8.77
CA VAL A 248 -14.76 12.92 9.42
C VAL A 248 -13.91 12.57 10.64
N ALA A 249 -12.65 12.95 10.63
CA ALA A 249 -11.71 12.70 11.72
C ALA A 249 -11.89 13.70 12.88
N THR A 250 -12.42 14.87 12.61
CA THR A 250 -12.72 15.90 13.62
C THR A 250 -13.78 15.39 14.58
N SER A 251 -14.85 14.74 14.09
CA SER A 251 -15.92 14.18 14.93
C SER A 251 -15.40 13.09 15.89
N LEU A 252 -14.48 12.25 15.44
CA LEU A 252 -13.91 11.21 16.28
C LEU A 252 -12.99 11.79 17.38
N GLY A 253 -12.24 12.86 17.06
CA GLY A 253 -11.41 13.60 18.02
C GLY A 253 -12.22 14.25 19.13
N GLU A 254 -13.40 14.79 18.81
CA GLU A 254 -14.32 15.38 19.77
C GLU A 254 -14.98 14.34 20.70
N ARG A 255 -15.07 13.06 20.26
CA ARG A 255 -15.74 11.97 20.98
C ARG A 255 -14.76 10.97 21.62
N ILE A 256 -13.51 11.39 21.86
CA ILE A 256 -12.48 10.54 22.51
C ILE A 256 -12.97 9.99 23.87
N ALA A 257 -13.65 10.78 24.66
CA ALA A 257 -14.17 10.35 25.95
C ALA A 257 -15.20 9.22 25.80
N GLU A 258 -16.10 9.31 24.82
CA GLU A 258 -17.10 8.28 24.52
C GLU A 258 -16.43 7.00 23.97
N ALA A 259 -15.44 7.15 23.09
CA ALA A 259 -14.63 6.01 22.61
C ALA A 259 -13.95 5.29 23.77
N LYS A 260 -13.43 6.01 24.77
CA LYS A 260 -12.84 5.46 25.97
C LYS A 260 -13.88 4.73 26.83
N ASP A 261 -15.11 5.24 26.90
CA ASP A 261 -16.18 4.62 27.66
C ASP A 261 -16.66 3.31 27.03
N VAL A 262 -16.59 3.17 25.72
CA VAL A 262 -16.85 1.92 25.01
C VAL A 262 -15.71 0.91 25.18
N PHE A 263 -14.48 1.39 25.37
CA PHE A 263 -13.27 0.55 25.51
C PHE A 263 -13.06 0.05 26.96
N LYS A 264 -14.08 -0.65 27.48
CA LYS A 264 -14.12 -1.21 28.85
C LYS A 264 -14.62 -2.66 28.82
N PHE A 265 -14.27 -3.41 29.90
CA PHE A 265 -14.87 -4.73 30.15
C PHE A 265 -16.31 -4.62 30.58
#